data_e8ae00359e5b723a36fd28182878700f
#
_entry.id   e8ae00359e5b723a36fd28182878700f
#
_cell.length_a   1.000
_cell.length_b   1.000
_cell.length_c   1.000
_cell.angle_alpha   90.00
_cell.angle_beta   90.00
_cell.angle_gamma   90.00
#
_symmetry.space_group_name_H-M   'P 1'
#
loop_
_entity.id
_entity.type
_entity.pdbx_description
1 polymer ?
#
loop_
_entity_poly.entity_id
_entity_poly.type
_entity_poly.pdbx_seq_one_letter_code
_entity_poly.pdbx_strand_id
1 'polypeptide(L)'
;MRKHIQSNTTTGYKIIAVDDDSGVLDSLSVLLNRNGYNFVGITDPIQAIERVKKEHFDLMLLDFMMTPLHGDEVVEEIRKFNKELYILLLTGHKDLAPPLETIRKLDIQCYCEKSDKFDQLLLLVEAAIKSVEQLNEINRINNELSDAYSDLEKAYLDMVETLRFTVEAKDPYTRGHSDRVSAYSVLIGQHLGLSDSDINTLKIGGLFHDIGKIGIPDSILLKDSKLTDDEYSEIKNHPSIGAHILCNAKVFQDIIPIVKHHHERYDGKGYPSQLAGEDIPYFARIAAVADTFDAMTSKRTYRDALPLEVVKAEIERCAGTQFDPKIAKVFLDILNKNYEEIQKIQEQYR
;
A
#
# COMPACT_ATOMS: atom_id res chain seq x y z
N MET A 1 -40.93 -41.92 -8.23
CA MET A 1 -41.61 -40.75 -7.74
C MET A 1 -40.59 -39.87 -6.99
N ARG A 2 -39.96 -38.89 -7.70
CA ARG A 2 -39.13 -37.87 -7.08
C ARG A 2 -40.05 -36.70 -6.72
N LYS A 3 -40.17 -36.42 -5.41
CA LYS A 3 -40.89 -35.24 -4.92
C LYS A 3 -40.10 -34.01 -5.34
N HIS A 4 -40.65 -33.19 -6.24
CA HIS A 4 -40.24 -31.82 -6.43
C HIS A 4 -40.54 -31.08 -5.13
N ILE A 5 -39.51 -30.77 -4.39
CA ILE A 5 -39.57 -29.80 -3.29
C ILE A 5 -39.56 -28.43 -3.99
N GLN A 6 -40.73 -27.82 -4.13
CA GLN A 6 -40.86 -26.41 -4.45
C GLN A 6 -40.43 -25.60 -3.20
N SER A 7 -39.19 -25.16 -3.19
CA SER A 7 -38.76 -24.11 -2.28
C SER A 7 -39.14 -22.76 -2.91
N ASN A 8 -40.21 -22.16 -2.46
CA ASN A 8 -40.57 -20.76 -2.72
C ASN A 8 -39.59 -19.82 -1.97
N THR A 9 -38.29 -19.98 -2.15
CA THR A 9 -37.30 -19.03 -1.67
C THR A 9 -37.04 -18.05 -2.83
N THR A 10 -37.49 -16.81 -2.69
CA THR A 10 -37.07 -15.70 -3.56
C THR A 10 -35.54 -15.65 -3.50
N THR A 11 -34.88 -15.79 -4.65
CA THR A 11 -33.42 -15.74 -4.76
C THR A 11 -32.85 -14.34 -4.45
N GLY A 12 -33.71 -13.32 -4.44
CA GLY A 12 -33.34 -11.91 -4.24
C GLY A 12 -32.80 -11.23 -5.51
N TYR A 13 -32.37 -12.01 -6.51
CA TYR A 13 -31.78 -11.46 -7.75
C TYR A 13 -32.82 -10.80 -8.63
N LYS A 14 -32.47 -9.63 -9.18
CA LYS A 14 -33.35 -8.81 -10.01
C LYS A 14 -32.91 -8.87 -11.47
N ILE A 15 -33.81 -9.40 -12.33
CA ILE A 15 -33.56 -9.62 -13.75
C ILE A 15 -34.42 -8.65 -14.56
N ILE A 16 -33.81 -7.88 -15.45
CA ILE A 16 -34.54 -7.08 -16.44
C ILE A 16 -34.48 -7.80 -17.78
N ALA A 17 -35.62 -7.89 -18.49
CA ALA A 17 -35.66 -8.33 -19.88
C ALA A 17 -36.15 -7.19 -20.77
N VAL A 18 -35.49 -7.03 -21.91
CA VAL A 18 -35.86 -6.05 -22.92
C VAL A 18 -36.11 -6.77 -24.25
N ASP A 19 -37.33 -6.67 -24.76
CA ASP A 19 -37.77 -7.35 -25.97
C ASP A 19 -39.01 -6.63 -26.49
N ASP A 20 -39.07 -6.26 -27.77
CA ASP A 20 -40.20 -5.55 -28.35
C ASP A 20 -41.46 -6.44 -28.50
N ASP A 21 -41.29 -7.77 -28.39
CA ASP A 21 -42.41 -8.72 -28.32
C ASP A 21 -42.86 -8.95 -26.86
N SER A 22 -44.04 -8.40 -26.52
CA SER A 22 -44.64 -8.58 -25.19
C SER A 22 -44.93 -10.05 -24.85
N GLY A 23 -45.20 -10.91 -25.84
CA GLY A 23 -45.47 -12.34 -25.64
C GLY A 23 -44.22 -13.09 -25.15
N VAL A 24 -43.03 -12.67 -25.58
CA VAL A 24 -41.76 -13.20 -25.10
C VAL A 24 -41.57 -12.75 -23.62
N LEU A 25 -41.81 -11.49 -23.32
CA LEU A 25 -41.71 -10.96 -21.93
C LEU A 25 -42.69 -11.66 -20.99
N ASP A 26 -43.89 -11.93 -21.40
CA ASP A 26 -44.87 -12.67 -20.59
C ASP A 26 -44.39 -14.11 -20.28
N SER A 27 -43.83 -14.79 -21.30
CA SER A 27 -43.26 -16.12 -21.16
C SER A 27 -42.05 -16.14 -20.20
N LEU A 28 -41.15 -15.17 -20.34
CA LEU A 28 -40.01 -14.98 -19.45
C LEU A 28 -40.45 -14.65 -18.02
N SER A 29 -41.48 -13.82 -17.89
CA SER A 29 -42.05 -13.46 -16.57
C SER A 29 -42.54 -14.72 -15.82
N VAL A 30 -43.29 -15.57 -16.49
CA VAL A 30 -43.78 -16.83 -15.90
C VAL A 30 -42.61 -17.73 -15.50
N LEU A 31 -41.63 -17.91 -16.41
CA LEU A 31 -40.47 -18.76 -16.17
C LEU A 31 -39.62 -18.29 -14.99
N LEU A 32 -39.22 -17.03 -14.99
CA LEU A 32 -38.28 -16.49 -14.03
C LEU A 32 -38.90 -16.27 -12.63
N ASN A 33 -40.15 -15.75 -12.57
CA ASN A 33 -40.86 -15.61 -11.29
C ASN A 33 -41.12 -16.97 -10.63
N ARG A 34 -41.45 -18.04 -11.45
CA ARG A 34 -41.64 -19.38 -10.92
C ARG A 34 -40.36 -19.98 -10.34
N ASN A 35 -39.19 -19.55 -10.83
CA ASN A 35 -37.87 -19.95 -10.32
C ASN A 35 -37.32 -19.01 -9.24
N GLY A 36 -38.13 -18.06 -8.73
CA GLY A 36 -37.79 -17.22 -7.58
C GLY A 36 -37.00 -15.97 -7.90
N TYR A 37 -36.86 -15.58 -9.15
CA TYR A 37 -36.22 -14.34 -9.57
C TYR A 37 -37.20 -13.17 -9.56
N ASN A 38 -36.72 -11.95 -9.24
CA ASN A 38 -37.49 -10.72 -9.37
C ASN A 38 -37.40 -10.22 -10.83
N PHE A 39 -38.46 -10.42 -11.60
CA PHE A 39 -38.45 -10.13 -13.03
C PHE A 39 -39.09 -8.79 -13.37
N VAL A 40 -38.47 -8.05 -14.29
CA VAL A 40 -39.00 -6.80 -14.87
C VAL A 40 -38.88 -6.90 -16.39
N GLY A 41 -40.01 -6.89 -17.13
CA GLY A 41 -40.05 -6.88 -18.59
C GLY A 41 -40.31 -5.45 -19.11
N ILE A 42 -39.60 -5.01 -20.13
CA ILE A 42 -39.74 -3.69 -20.76
C ILE A 42 -39.70 -3.88 -22.29
N THR A 43 -40.67 -3.33 -23.00
CA THR A 43 -40.74 -3.41 -24.47
C THR A 43 -39.98 -2.30 -25.18
N ASP A 44 -39.72 -1.17 -24.50
CA ASP A 44 -39.02 -0.02 -25.07
C ASP A 44 -37.56 0.04 -24.56
N PRO A 45 -36.56 -0.11 -25.45
CA PRO A 45 -35.16 -0.12 -25.07
C PRO A 45 -34.71 1.22 -24.42
N ILE A 46 -35.32 2.36 -24.79
CA ILE A 46 -34.97 3.66 -24.17
C ILE A 46 -35.45 3.69 -22.73
N GLN A 47 -36.66 3.21 -22.44
CA GLN A 47 -37.16 3.10 -21.07
C GLN A 47 -36.32 2.11 -20.25
N ALA A 48 -35.82 1.04 -20.85
CA ALA A 48 -34.96 0.10 -20.17
C ALA A 48 -33.62 0.73 -19.74
N ILE A 49 -32.99 1.53 -20.59
CA ILE A 49 -31.77 2.29 -20.24
C ILE A 49 -32.04 3.23 -19.07
N GLU A 50 -33.13 3.99 -19.12
CA GLU A 50 -33.49 4.90 -18.01
C GLU A 50 -33.84 4.16 -16.71
N ARG A 51 -34.34 2.95 -16.80
CA ARG A 51 -34.65 2.10 -15.66
C ARG A 51 -33.38 1.59 -14.99
N VAL A 52 -32.38 1.12 -15.79
CA VAL A 52 -31.08 0.65 -15.31
C VAL A 52 -30.27 1.79 -14.68
N LYS A 53 -30.44 3.05 -15.10
CA LYS A 53 -29.85 4.22 -14.43
C LYS A 53 -30.38 4.44 -13.02
N LYS A 54 -31.65 4.10 -12.77
CA LYS A 54 -32.34 4.42 -11.51
C LYS A 54 -32.40 3.27 -10.52
N GLU A 55 -32.29 2.04 -11.01
CA GLU A 55 -32.44 0.83 -10.21
C GLU A 55 -31.32 -0.16 -10.51
N HIS A 56 -30.94 -0.91 -9.49
CA HIS A 56 -29.98 -2.00 -9.64
C HIS A 56 -30.66 -3.24 -10.24
N PHE A 57 -29.97 -3.87 -11.18
CA PHE A 57 -30.31 -5.17 -11.74
C PHE A 57 -29.05 -6.03 -11.79
N ASP A 58 -29.21 -7.33 -11.52
CA ASP A 58 -28.10 -8.29 -11.49
C ASP A 58 -27.82 -8.87 -12.88
N LEU A 59 -28.87 -9.05 -13.68
CA LEU A 59 -28.82 -9.61 -15.03
C LEU A 59 -29.76 -8.87 -15.95
N MET A 60 -29.31 -8.60 -17.17
CA MET A 60 -30.14 -8.15 -18.28
C MET A 60 -30.24 -9.24 -19.34
N LEU A 61 -31.47 -9.62 -19.69
CA LEU A 61 -31.79 -10.38 -20.90
C LEU A 61 -32.19 -9.37 -21.97
N LEU A 62 -31.47 -9.32 -23.08
CA LEU A 62 -31.65 -8.27 -24.07
C LEU A 62 -31.85 -8.89 -25.45
N ASP A 63 -32.97 -8.59 -26.12
CA ASP A 63 -33.12 -8.94 -27.51
C ASP A 63 -32.13 -8.13 -28.37
N PHE A 64 -31.58 -8.79 -29.37
CA PHE A 64 -30.64 -8.13 -30.27
C PHE A 64 -31.37 -7.29 -31.33
N MET A 65 -32.50 -7.76 -31.85
CA MET A 65 -33.24 -7.11 -32.93
C MET A 65 -34.48 -6.39 -32.44
N MET A 66 -34.34 -5.17 -32.01
CA MET A 66 -35.43 -4.30 -31.50
C MET A 66 -35.47 -2.97 -32.23
N THR A 67 -36.59 -2.27 -32.09
CA THR A 67 -36.79 -0.88 -32.52
C THR A 67 -37.15 -0.02 -31.30
N PRO A 68 -36.70 1.25 -31.16
CA PRO A 68 -35.89 2.03 -32.12
C PRO A 68 -34.37 1.83 -32.00
N LEU A 69 -33.88 1.07 -31.00
CA LEU A 69 -32.45 0.76 -30.80
C LEU A 69 -32.23 -0.75 -30.88
N HIS A 70 -31.14 -1.16 -31.55
CA HIS A 70 -30.66 -2.52 -31.50
C HIS A 70 -29.99 -2.87 -30.18
N GLY A 71 -29.85 -4.15 -29.87
CA GLY A 71 -29.31 -4.61 -28.58
C GLY A 71 -27.88 -4.15 -28.34
N ASP A 72 -27.01 -4.06 -29.33
CA ASP A 72 -25.66 -3.56 -29.24
C ASP A 72 -25.62 -2.05 -28.88
N GLU A 73 -26.52 -1.24 -29.48
CA GLU A 73 -26.67 0.18 -29.13
C GLU A 73 -27.12 0.38 -27.68
N VAL A 74 -28.04 -0.45 -27.20
CA VAL A 74 -28.48 -0.47 -25.80
C VAL A 74 -27.32 -0.78 -24.87
N VAL A 75 -26.51 -1.78 -25.20
CA VAL A 75 -25.33 -2.13 -24.41
C VAL A 75 -24.31 -0.99 -24.40
N GLU A 76 -24.02 -0.37 -25.55
CA GLU A 76 -23.11 0.79 -25.62
C GLU A 76 -23.56 1.91 -24.70
N GLU A 77 -24.85 2.24 -24.65
CA GLU A 77 -25.38 3.27 -23.76
C GLU A 77 -25.26 2.86 -22.29
N ILE A 78 -25.57 1.62 -21.94
CA ILE A 78 -25.47 1.10 -20.57
C ILE A 78 -24.03 1.08 -20.09
N ARG A 79 -23.08 0.63 -20.92
CA ARG A 79 -21.65 0.55 -20.55
C ARG A 79 -21.00 1.91 -20.27
N LYS A 80 -21.61 3.03 -20.70
CA LYS A 80 -21.15 4.38 -20.34
C LYS A 80 -21.28 4.68 -18.84
N PHE A 81 -22.22 4.06 -18.14
CA PHE A 81 -22.48 4.32 -16.72
C PHE A 81 -22.55 3.06 -15.83
N ASN A 82 -22.73 1.87 -16.41
CA ASN A 82 -22.75 0.59 -15.67
C ASN A 82 -21.93 -0.46 -16.42
N LYS A 83 -20.72 -0.73 -15.90
CA LYS A 83 -19.81 -1.72 -16.47
C LYS A 83 -20.02 -3.13 -15.89
N GLU A 84 -20.73 -3.25 -14.76
CA GLU A 84 -20.84 -4.48 -13.99
C GLU A 84 -22.11 -5.27 -14.30
N LEU A 85 -23.15 -4.63 -14.88
CA LEU A 85 -24.38 -5.33 -15.24
C LEU A 85 -24.09 -6.51 -16.17
N TYR A 86 -24.47 -7.70 -15.73
CA TYR A 86 -24.32 -8.90 -16.55
C TYR A 86 -25.35 -8.89 -17.68
N ILE A 87 -24.90 -9.01 -18.93
CA ILE A 87 -25.77 -8.91 -20.11
C ILE A 87 -25.73 -10.22 -20.89
N LEU A 88 -26.91 -10.81 -21.10
CA LEU A 88 -27.14 -11.97 -21.94
C LEU A 88 -28.00 -11.54 -23.13
N LEU A 89 -27.43 -11.60 -24.33
CA LEU A 89 -28.19 -11.30 -25.56
C LEU A 89 -29.04 -12.47 -25.98
N LEU A 90 -30.27 -12.17 -26.38
CA LEU A 90 -31.19 -13.11 -27.00
C LEU A 90 -31.27 -12.80 -28.50
N THR A 91 -31.26 -13.81 -29.37
CA THR A 91 -31.36 -13.64 -30.83
C THR A 91 -32.37 -14.62 -31.42
N GLY A 92 -33.19 -14.15 -32.33
CA GLY A 92 -34.21 -14.96 -32.96
C GLY A 92 -33.71 -15.92 -34.05
N HIS A 93 -32.53 -15.63 -34.65
CA HIS A 93 -31.93 -16.45 -35.73
C HIS A 93 -30.41 -16.43 -35.65
N LYS A 94 -29.79 -17.58 -35.94
CA LYS A 94 -28.32 -17.76 -35.94
C LYS A 94 -27.60 -16.81 -36.89
N ASP A 95 -28.20 -16.51 -38.00
CA ASP A 95 -27.62 -15.66 -39.06
C ASP A 95 -27.64 -14.16 -38.70
N LEU A 96 -28.35 -13.77 -37.62
CA LEU A 96 -28.50 -12.42 -37.13
C LEU A 96 -27.74 -12.20 -35.82
N ALA A 97 -26.94 -13.18 -35.36
CA ALA A 97 -26.10 -13.02 -34.17
C ALA A 97 -25.06 -11.92 -34.39
N PRO A 98 -24.78 -11.08 -33.38
CA PRO A 98 -23.76 -10.05 -33.50
C PRO A 98 -22.38 -10.67 -33.76
N PRO A 99 -21.51 -10.00 -34.54
CA PRO A 99 -20.14 -10.46 -34.74
C PRO A 99 -19.43 -10.67 -33.41
N LEU A 100 -18.58 -11.69 -33.32
CA LEU A 100 -17.79 -11.97 -32.09
C LEU A 100 -16.98 -10.78 -31.63
N GLU A 101 -16.53 -9.91 -32.54
CA GLU A 101 -15.83 -8.66 -32.22
C GLU A 101 -16.74 -7.69 -31.46
N THR A 102 -18.01 -7.58 -31.82
CA THR A 102 -18.99 -6.73 -31.11
C THR A 102 -19.26 -7.24 -29.70
N ILE A 103 -19.43 -8.56 -29.55
CA ILE A 103 -19.63 -9.22 -28.25
C ILE A 103 -18.44 -8.90 -27.32
N ARG A 104 -17.20 -9.02 -27.81
CA ARG A 104 -15.98 -8.73 -27.03
C ARG A 104 -15.81 -7.26 -26.75
N LYS A 105 -16.04 -6.39 -27.75
CA LYS A 105 -15.91 -4.93 -27.60
C LYS A 105 -16.87 -4.37 -26.56
N LEU A 106 -18.09 -4.88 -26.50
CA LEU A 106 -19.15 -4.40 -25.60
C LEU A 106 -19.20 -5.14 -24.28
N ASP A 107 -18.26 -6.05 -24.03
CA ASP A 107 -18.22 -6.87 -22.81
C ASP A 107 -19.58 -7.52 -22.51
N ILE A 108 -20.09 -8.25 -23.53
CA ILE A 108 -21.32 -9.04 -23.42
C ILE A 108 -20.90 -10.44 -22.99
N GLN A 109 -21.45 -10.91 -21.87
CA GLN A 109 -20.97 -12.13 -21.23
C GLN A 109 -21.48 -13.40 -21.91
N CYS A 110 -22.68 -13.36 -22.52
CA CYS A 110 -23.25 -14.49 -23.19
C CYS A 110 -24.25 -14.07 -24.26
N TYR A 111 -24.47 -14.95 -25.28
CA TYR A 111 -25.61 -14.83 -26.17
C TYR A 111 -26.32 -16.17 -26.30
N CYS A 112 -27.63 -16.15 -26.54
CA CYS A 112 -28.48 -17.31 -26.66
C CYS A 112 -29.48 -17.13 -27.80
N GLU A 113 -29.77 -18.24 -28.53
CA GLU A 113 -30.83 -18.25 -29.50
C GLU A 113 -32.19 -18.34 -28.79
N LYS A 114 -33.14 -17.50 -29.18
CA LYS A 114 -34.54 -17.64 -28.78
C LYS A 114 -35.08 -18.96 -29.35
N SER A 115 -35.10 -19.99 -28.55
CA SER A 115 -35.64 -21.28 -28.92
C SER A 115 -36.79 -21.65 -27.99
N ASP A 116 -37.70 -22.50 -28.44
CA ASP A 116 -38.79 -23.03 -27.59
C ASP A 116 -38.32 -23.88 -26.40
N LYS A 117 -36.99 -23.99 -26.19
CA LYS A 117 -36.37 -24.74 -25.10
C LYS A 117 -36.07 -23.82 -23.91
N PHE A 118 -37.09 -23.41 -23.19
CA PHE A 118 -36.99 -22.62 -21.96
C PHE A 118 -36.00 -23.19 -20.91
N ASP A 119 -35.82 -24.52 -20.88
CA ASP A 119 -34.86 -25.16 -19.97
C ASP A 119 -33.40 -24.75 -20.26
N GLN A 120 -33.06 -24.52 -21.53
CA GLN A 120 -31.72 -24.03 -21.89
C GLN A 120 -31.47 -22.59 -21.43
N LEU A 121 -32.48 -21.73 -21.64
CA LEU A 121 -32.40 -20.34 -21.17
C LEU A 121 -32.28 -20.26 -19.64
N LEU A 122 -33.07 -21.07 -18.93
CA LEU A 122 -32.99 -21.13 -17.46
C LEU A 122 -31.59 -21.52 -16.96
N LEU A 123 -30.99 -22.56 -17.59
CA LEU A 123 -29.60 -22.95 -17.26
C LEU A 123 -28.58 -21.82 -17.49
N LEU A 124 -28.76 -21.03 -18.56
CA LEU A 124 -27.89 -19.86 -18.82
C LEU A 124 -28.10 -18.73 -17.80
N VAL A 125 -29.35 -18.49 -17.42
CA VAL A 125 -29.68 -17.52 -16.35
C VAL A 125 -29.08 -17.97 -15.04
N GLU A 126 -29.20 -19.23 -14.65
CA GLU A 126 -28.59 -19.79 -13.44
C GLU A 126 -27.07 -19.66 -13.47
N ALA A 127 -26.43 -19.97 -14.60
CA ALA A 127 -24.98 -19.78 -14.77
C ALA A 127 -24.56 -18.31 -14.69
N ALA A 128 -25.34 -17.40 -15.28
CA ALA A 128 -25.11 -15.98 -15.23
C ALA A 128 -25.21 -15.43 -13.78
N ILE A 129 -26.27 -15.80 -13.08
CA ILE A 129 -26.45 -15.41 -11.67
C ILE A 129 -25.33 -15.94 -10.79
N LYS A 130 -24.89 -17.18 -11.00
CA LYS A 130 -23.74 -17.72 -10.27
C LYS A 130 -22.45 -16.94 -10.55
N SER A 131 -22.26 -16.47 -11.79
CA SER A 131 -21.12 -15.63 -12.14
C SER A 131 -21.21 -14.25 -11.45
N VAL A 132 -22.40 -13.66 -11.37
CA VAL A 132 -22.66 -12.40 -10.62
C VAL A 132 -22.36 -12.60 -9.14
N GLU A 133 -22.81 -13.70 -8.54
CA GLU A 133 -22.50 -14.05 -7.15
C GLU A 133 -20.99 -14.10 -6.89
N GLN A 134 -20.25 -14.77 -7.78
CA GLN A 134 -18.79 -14.89 -7.65
C GLN A 134 -18.08 -13.53 -7.79
N LEU A 135 -18.52 -12.68 -8.72
CA LEU A 135 -17.96 -11.33 -8.88
C LEU A 135 -18.24 -10.47 -7.66
N ASN A 136 -19.45 -10.50 -7.13
CA ASN A 136 -19.82 -9.76 -5.93
C ASN A 136 -18.98 -10.22 -4.72
N GLU A 137 -18.78 -11.53 -4.57
CA GLU A 137 -17.95 -12.08 -3.49
C GLU A 137 -16.47 -11.68 -3.66
N ILE A 138 -15.93 -11.71 -4.87
CA ILE A 138 -14.56 -11.24 -5.15
C ILE A 138 -14.42 -9.76 -4.80
N ASN A 139 -15.37 -8.92 -5.19
CA ASN A 139 -15.35 -7.48 -4.88
C ASN A 139 -15.44 -7.25 -3.38
N ARG A 140 -16.29 -8.00 -2.66
CA ARG A 140 -16.38 -7.94 -1.20
C ARG A 140 -15.04 -8.28 -0.53
N ILE A 141 -14.43 -9.42 -0.92
CA ILE A 141 -13.16 -9.87 -0.38
C ILE A 141 -12.03 -8.85 -0.68
N ASN A 142 -12.01 -8.27 -1.88
CA ASN A 142 -11.03 -7.26 -2.24
C ASN A 142 -11.17 -5.98 -1.38
N ASN A 143 -12.39 -5.56 -1.09
CA ASN A 143 -12.63 -4.41 -0.21
C ASN A 143 -12.19 -4.73 1.24
N GLU A 144 -12.60 -5.88 1.78
CA GLU A 144 -12.19 -6.33 3.12
C GLU A 144 -10.66 -6.45 3.23
N LEU A 145 -10.00 -6.95 2.18
CA LEU A 145 -8.54 -7.05 2.13
C LEU A 145 -7.88 -5.66 2.11
N SER A 146 -8.43 -4.73 1.31
CA SER A 146 -7.94 -3.34 1.26
C SER A 146 -8.04 -2.64 2.60
N ASP A 147 -9.17 -2.81 3.29
CA ASP A 147 -9.40 -2.25 4.63
C ASP A 147 -8.43 -2.86 5.65
N ALA A 148 -8.26 -4.19 5.63
CA ALA A 148 -7.33 -4.88 6.52
C ALA A 148 -5.86 -4.45 6.30
N TYR A 149 -5.46 -4.22 5.04
CA TYR A 149 -4.13 -3.66 4.73
C TYR A 149 -3.96 -2.25 5.29
N SER A 150 -4.96 -1.39 5.14
CA SER A 150 -4.92 -0.03 5.69
C SER A 150 -4.81 -0.02 7.21
N ASP A 151 -5.55 -0.90 7.89
CA ASP A 151 -5.51 -1.01 9.35
C ASP A 151 -4.18 -1.58 9.85
N LEU A 152 -3.61 -2.57 9.13
CA LEU A 152 -2.29 -3.11 9.43
C LEU A 152 -1.19 -2.05 9.28
N GLU A 153 -1.25 -1.25 8.21
CA GLU A 153 -0.31 -0.15 7.98
C GLU A 153 -0.35 0.88 9.11
N LYS A 154 -1.55 1.30 9.53
CA LYS A 154 -1.73 2.20 10.67
C LYS A 154 -1.16 1.60 11.95
N ALA A 155 -1.51 0.35 12.27
CA ALA A 155 -0.99 -0.31 13.47
C ALA A 155 0.53 -0.43 13.46
N TYR A 156 1.14 -0.66 12.29
CA TYR A 156 2.60 -0.66 12.14
C TYR A 156 3.20 0.72 12.43
N LEU A 157 2.63 1.79 11.88
CA LEU A 157 3.10 3.16 12.13
C LEU A 157 2.95 3.55 13.61
N ASP A 158 1.83 3.23 14.23
CA ASP A 158 1.58 3.47 15.67
C ASP A 158 2.61 2.73 16.55
N MET A 159 2.94 1.49 16.18
CA MET A 159 3.97 0.71 16.87
C MET A 159 5.36 1.36 16.73
N VAL A 160 5.75 1.77 15.53
CA VAL A 160 7.02 2.47 15.26
C VAL A 160 7.10 3.73 16.11
N GLU A 161 6.04 4.53 16.14
CA GLU A 161 5.99 5.76 16.90
C GLU A 161 6.05 5.52 18.42
N THR A 162 5.32 4.52 18.93
CA THR A 162 5.35 4.14 20.35
C THR A 162 6.75 3.70 20.78
N LEU A 163 7.43 2.89 19.97
CA LEU A 163 8.79 2.46 20.26
C LEU A 163 9.78 3.63 20.23
N ARG A 164 9.64 4.55 19.26
CA ARG A 164 10.42 5.78 19.19
C ARG A 164 10.27 6.61 20.47
N PHE A 165 9.04 6.88 20.91
CA PHE A 165 8.80 7.61 22.16
C PHE A 165 9.38 6.90 23.39
N THR A 166 9.39 5.57 23.39
CA THR A 166 10.00 4.79 24.48
C THR A 166 11.51 5.04 24.56
N VAL A 167 12.19 5.12 23.42
CA VAL A 167 13.64 5.44 23.35
C VAL A 167 13.90 6.87 23.80
N GLU A 168 13.13 7.85 23.33
CA GLU A 168 13.27 9.25 23.71
C GLU A 168 12.97 9.51 25.19
N ALA A 169 12.02 8.75 25.79
CA ALA A 169 11.74 8.84 27.21
C ALA A 169 12.93 8.36 28.07
N LYS A 170 13.76 7.47 27.54
CA LYS A 170 14.96 6.95 28.20
C LYS A 170 16.12 7.96 28.19
N ASP A 171 16.28 8.72 27.09
CA ASP A 171 17.34 9.71 26.91
C ASP A 171 16.73 11.08 26.54
N PRO A 172 16.41 11.95 27.51
CA PRO A 172 15.77 13.24 27.26
C PRO A 172 16.60 14.18 26.35
N TYR A 173 17.89 13.93 26.21
CA TYR A 173 18.78 14.71 25.32
C TYR A 173 18.63 14.33 23.84
N THR A 174 17.92 13.26 23.54
CA THR A 174 17.70 12.80 22.15
C THR A 174 16.37 13.25 21.57
N ARG A 175 15.62 14.15 22.24
CA ARG A 175 14.35 14.63 21.70
C ARG A 175 14.56 15.22 20.30
N GLY A 176 13.83 14.66 19.32
CA GLY A 176 13.92 15.01 17.91
C GLY A 176 15.25 14.62 17.22
N HIS A 177 16.24 14.10 17.94
CA HIS A 177 17.49 13.64 17.35
C HIS A 177 17.26 12.49 16.36
N SER A 178 16.57 11.44 16.79
CA SER A 178 16.28 10.29 15.95
C SER A 178 15.46 10.68 14.71
N ASP A 179 14.52 11.62 14.85
CA ASP A 179 13.76 12.16 13.72
C ASP A 179 14.67 12.88 12.72
N ARG A 180 15.58 13.74 13.22
CA ARG A 180 16.51 14.46 12.35
C ARG A 180 17.50 13.52 11.67
N VAL A 181 18.08 12.56 12.42
CA VAL A 181 18.99 11.55 11.85
C VAL A 181 18.29 10.73 10.76
N SER A 182 17.04 10.32 10.99
CA SER A 182 16.20 9.65 10.01
C SER A 182 16.01 10.53 8.76
N ALA A 183 15.60 11.79 8.94
CA ALA A 183 15.35 12.71 7.83
C ALA A 183 16.62 13.02 7.02
N TYR A 184 17.77 13.23 7.68
CA TYR A 184 19.05 13.42 6.99
C TYR A 184 19.48 12.15 6.24
N SER A 185 19.30 10.97 6.82
CA SER A 185 19.60 9.70 6.14
C SER A 185 18.77 9.51 4.88
N VAL A 186 17.46 9.83 4.96
CA VAL A 186 16.55 9.84 3.81
C VAL A 186 17.02 10.84 2.74
N LEU A 187 17.35 12.06 3.12
CA LEU A 187 17.82 13.10 2.21
C LEU A 187 19.11 12.68 1.48
N ILE A 188 20.07 12.12 2.20
CA ILE A 188 21.29 11.57 1.60
C ILE A 188 20.95 10.43 0.62
N GLY A 189 20.07 9.51 1.03
CA GLY A 189 19.63 8.38 0.21
C GLY A 189 18.95 8.81 -1.09
N GLN A 190 18.09 9.82 -1.05
CA GLN A 190 17.43 10.41 -2.22
C GLN A 190 18.46 10.99 -3.21
N HIS A 191 19.45 11.73 -2.72
CA HIS A 191 20.53 12.27 -3.55
C HIS A 191 21.50 11.21 -4.09
N LEU A 192 21.54 10.03 -3.47
CA LEU A 192 22.25 8.84 -3.97
C LEU A 192 21.41 8.04 -4.98
N GLY A 193 20.14 8.39 -5.21
CA GLY A 193 19.24 7.72 -6.15
C GLY A 193 18.75 6.35 -5.66
N LEU A 194 18.61 6.17 -4.36
CA LEU A 194 18.12 4.92 -3.79
C LEU A 194 16.61 4.71 -4.08
N SER A 195 16.18 3.44 -4.07
CA SER A 195 14.78 3.08 -4.26
C SER A 195 13.90 3.51 -3.07
N ASP A 196 12.59 3.61 -3.28
CA ASP A 196 11.63 3.94 -2.21
C ASP A 196 11.70 2.94 -1.04
N SER A 197 11.95 1.67 -1.33
CA SER A 197 12.15 0.62 -0.31
C SER A 197 13.40 0.89 0.53
N ASP A 198 14.52 1.26 -0.10
CA ASP A 198 15.77 1.58 0.59
C ASP A 198 15.63 2.85 1.42
N ILE A 199 14.93 3.86 0.89
CA ILE A 199 14.59 5.10 1.60
C ILE A 199 13.76 4.80 2.84
N ASN A 200 12.78 3.91 2.75
CA ASN A 200 12.01 3.51 3.92
C ASN A 200 12.85 2.78 4.97
N THR A 201 13.77 1.92 4.53
CA THR A 201 14.74 1.22 5.40
C THR A 201 15.64 2.24 6.12
N LEU A 202 16.17 3.24 5.43
CA LEU A 202 16.95 4.33 6.02
C LEU A 202 16.11 5.13 7.02
N LYS A 203 14.87 5.45 6.68
CA LYS A 203 13.95 6.18 7.55
C LYS A 203 13.75 5.47 8.87
N ILE A 204 13.36 4.21 8.83
CA ILE A 204 13.11 3.42 10.05
C ILE A 204 14.41 3.13 10.80
N GLY A 205 15.50 2.81 10.08
CA GLY A 205 16.82 2.60 10.68
C GLY A 205 17.35 3.82 11.42
N GLY A 206 17.18 5.02 10.88
CA GLY A 206 17.54 6.27 11.53
C GLY A 206 16.72 6.56 12.79
N LEU A 207 15.41 6.23 12.79
CA LEU A 207 14.56 6.36 13.98
C LEU A 207 15.01 5.43 15.12
N PHE A 208 15.51 4.23 14.79
CA PHE A 208 15.85 3.20 15.78
C PHE A 208 17.33 2.98 16.00
N HIS A 209 18.24 3.76 15.38
CA HIS A 209 19.67 3.54 15.49
C HIS A 209 20.16 3.42 16.94
N ASP A 210 19.57 4.21 17.81
CA ASP A 210 19.90 4.34 19.25
C ASP A 210 18.98 3.52 20.19
N ILE A 211 18.08 2.66 19.69
CA ILE A 211 17.12 1.91 20.53
C ILE A 211 17.79 1.11 21.65
N GLY A 212 19.02 0.68 21.44
CA GLY A 212 19.76 -0.08 22.42
C GLY A 212 20.17 0.71 23.68
N LYS A 213 20.06 2.04 23.68
CA LYS A 213 20.25 2.87 24.88
C LYS A 213 19.29 2.50 26.00
N ILE A 214 18.16 1.88 25.69
CA ILE A 214 17.22 1.35 26.69
C ILE A 214 17.87 0.33 27.64
N GLY A 215 18.89 -0.39 27.19
CA GLY A 215 19.65 -1.35 27.98
C GLY A 215 20.82 -0.74 28.76
N ILE A 216 21.12 0.53 28.58
CA ILE A 216 22.19 1.23 29.31
C ILE A 216 21.65 1.73 30.67
N PRO A 217 22.36 1.52 31.78
CA PRO A 217 21.96 2.04 33.09
C PRO A 217 21.83 3.57 33.11
N ASP A 218 20.78 4.10 33.76
CA ASP A 218 20.54 5.56 33.86
C ASP A 218 21.69 6.31 34.53
N SER A 219 22.35 5.66 35.49
CA SER A 219 23.52 6.23 36.17
C SER A 219 24.71 6.51 35.24
N ILE A 220 24.77 5.84 34.09
CA ILE A 220 25.80 6.03 33.06
C ILE A 220 25.25 6.96 31.98
N LEU A 221 24.05 6.66 31.45
CA LEU A 221 23.44 7.39 30.33
C LEU A 221 23.17 8.86 30.67
N LEU A 222 22.69 9.13 31.87
CA LEU A 222 22.29 10.48 32.34
C LEU A 222 23.36 11.16 33.20
N LYS A 223 24.61 10.68 33.16
CA LYS A 223 25.68 11.21 33.97
C LYS A 223 26.13 12.61 33.52
N ASP A 224 26.09 13.57 34.41
CA ASP A 224 26.46 14.98 34.11
C ASP A 224 27.98 15.25 34.09
N SER A 225 28.82 14.27 34.44
CA SER A 225 30.27 14.37 34.42
C SER A 225 30.89 13.52 33.32
N LYS A 226 32.20 13.69 33.08
CA LYS A 226 32.89 12.82 32.11
C LYS A 226 32.78 11.35 32.51
N LEU A 227 32.51 10.52 31.53
CA LEU A 227 32.47 9.06 31.68
C LEU A 227 33.88 8.50 31.91
N THR A 228 33.96 7.47 32.73
CA THR A 228 35.17 6.63 32.81
C THR A 228 35.29 5.77 31.56
N ASP A 229 36.46 5.15 31.37
CA ASP A 229 36.67 4.25 30.23
C ASP A 229 35.74 3.03 30.27
N ASP A 230 35.44 2.52 31.47
CA ASP A 230 34.50 1.42 31.68
C ASP A 230 33.06 1.83 31.36
N GLU A 231 32.62 3.00 31.86
CA GLU A 231 31.30 3.53 31.55
C GLU A 231 31.13 3.84 30.04
N TYR A 232 32.16 4.35 29.40
CA TYR A 232 32.16 4.57 27.94
C TYR A 232 32.12 3.26 27.18
N SER A 233 32.78 2.20 27.67
CA SER A 233 32.71 0.86 27.11
C SER A 233 31.30 0.27 27.21
N GLU A 234 30.58 0.56 28.32
CA GLU A 234 29.20 0.16 28.47
C GLU A 234 28.28 0.85 27.46
N ILE A 235 28.44 2.17 27.24
CA ILE A 235 27.68 2.89 26.20
C ILE A 235 27.91 2.29 24.82
N LYS A 236 29.14 1.87 24.49
CA LYS A 236 29.46 1.23 23.20
C LYS A 236 28.70 -0.08 22.93
N ASN A 237 28.06 -0.65 23.93
CA ASN A 237 27.25 -1.84 23.78
C ASN A 237 25.87 -1.58 23.18
N HIS A 238 25.37 -0.30 23.20
CA HIS A 238 24.01 -0.02 22.74
C HIS A 238 23.72 -0.48 21.30
N PRO A 239 24.63 -0.44 20.30
CA PRO A 239 24.32 -0.94 18.96
C PRO A 239 24.05 -2.46 18.96
N SER A 240 24.81 -3.21 19.77
CA SER A 240 24.62 -4.66 19.91
C SER A 240 23.31 -4.98 20.67
N ILE A 241 23.02 -4.22 21.73
CA ILE A 241 21.77 -4.35 22.47
C ILE A 241 20.58 -4.03 21.56
N GLY A 242 20.66 -2.94 20.78
CA GLY A 242 19.62 -2.54 19.85
C GLY A 242 19.36 -3.60 18.77
N ALA A 243 20.41 -4.16 18.19
CA ALA A 243 20.30 -5.27 17.26
C ALA A 243 19.63 -6.50 17.90
N HIS A 244 19.95 -6.80 19.17
CA HIS A 244 19.33 -7.90 19.91
C HIS A 244 17.84 -7.63 20.23
N ILE A 245 17.46 -6.42 20.57
CA ILE A 245 16.06 -6.05 20.81
C ILE A 245 15.22 -6.29 19.55
N LEU A 246 15.74 -5.92 18.39
CA LEU A 246 15.01 -5.96 17.12
C LEU A 246 15.05 -7.34 16.42
N CYS A 247 15.97 -8.23 16.78
CA CYS A 247 16.23 -9.48 16.04
C CYS A 247 15.03 -10.45 15.96
N ASN A 248 14.11 -10.40 16.94
CA ASN A 248 12.95 -11.28 16.97
C ASN A 248 11.75 -10.77 16.16
N ALA A 249 11.77 -9.52 15.71
CA ALA A 249 10.69 -8.93 14.92
C ALA A 249 11.08 -8.89 13.44
N LYS A 250 10.44 -9.75 12.62
CA LYS A 250 10.74 -9.84 11.18
C LYS A 250 10.66 -8.49 10.46
N VAL A 251 9.74 -7.62 10.89
CA VAL A 251 9.51 -6.30 10.31
C VAL A 251 10.72 -5.35 10.43
N PHE A 252 11.66 -5.63 11.35
CA PHE A 252 12.85 -4.81 11.58
C PHE A 252 14.14 -5.44 11.07
N GLN A 253 14.09 -6.61 10.40
CA GLN A 253 15.32 -7.31 9.97
C GLN A 253 16.22 -6.44 9.08
N ASP A 254 15.62 -5.67 8.17
CA ASP A 254 16.37 -4.85 7.21
C ASP A 254 17.07 -3.64 7.85
N ILE A 255 16.63 -3.20 9.03
CA ILE A 255 17.24 -2.08 9.73
C ILE A 255 18.30 -2.51 10.76
N ILE A 256 18.36 -3.78 11.14
CA ILE A 256 19.34 -4.30 12.12
C ILE A 256 20.78 -3.94 11.73
N PRO A 257 21.21 -4.04 10.46
CA PRO A 257 22.57 -3.63 10.06
C PRO A 257 22.85 -2.14 10.34
N ILE A 258 21.85 -1.26 10.20
CA ILE A 258 22.00 0.17 10.52
C ILE A 258 22.19 0.32 12.02
N VAL A 259 21.27 -0.22 12.82
CA VAL A 259 21.29 -0.13 14.29
C VAL A 259 22.59 -0.67 14.87
N LYS A 260 23.09 -1.79 14.35
CA LYS A 260 24.30 -2.44 14.85
C LYS A 260 25.60 -1.74 14.46
N HIS A 261 25.64 -1.08 13.28
CA HIS A 261 26.91 -0.67 12.67
C HIS A 261 27.00 0.85 12.40
N HIS A 262 26.05 1.69 12.89
CA HIS A 262 26.10 3.14 12.65
C HIS A 262 27.30 3.85 13.35
N HIS A 263 27.96 3.19 14.27
CA HIS A 263 29.18 3.68 14.90
C HIS A 263 30.46 3.01 14.36
N GLU A 264 30.36 2.22 13.30
CA GLU A 264 31.53 1.79 12.58
C GLU A 264 32.18 2.95 11.83
N ARG A 265 33.49 2.89 11.71
CA ARG A 265 34.29 3.90 11.03
C ARG A 265 34.90 3.32 9.77
N TYR A 266 34.97 4.10 8.73
CA TYR A 266 35.51 3.65 7.45
C TYR A 266 36.96 3.16 7.57
N ASP A 267 37.75 3.69 8.55
CA ASP A 267 39.09 3.29 8.87
C ASP A 267 39.21 2.03 9.76
N GLY A 268 38.12 1.37 10.11
CA GLY A 268 38.06 0.16 10.94
C GLY A 268 38.28 0.39 12.45
N LYS A 269 38.31 1.64 12.91
CA LYS A 269 38.48 2.00 14.33
C LYS A 269 37.15 2.23 15.05
N GLY A 270 36.06 1.83 14.44
CA GLY A 270 34.71 1.93 14.99
C GLY A 270 34.36 0.80 15.95
N TYR A 271 33.09 0.70 16.29
CA TYR A 271 32.51 -0.36 17.12
C TYR A 271 31.11 -0.69 16.62
N PRO A 272 30.56 -1.89 16.94
CA PRO A 272 31.09 -2.94 17.83
C PRO A 272 31.97 -3.97 17.11
N SER A 273 31.93 -4.05 15.78
CA SER A 273 32.54 -5.15 15.00
C SER A 273 33.87 -4.78 14.36
N GLN A 274 34.28 -3.50 14.39
CA GLN A 274 35.49 -2.96 13.76
C GLN A 274 35.58 -3.25 12.26
N LEU A 275 34.42 -3.16 11.58
CA LEU A 275 34.35 -3.27 10.14
C LEU A 275 35.02 -2.07 9.48
N ALA A 276 35.64 -2.29 8.30
CA ALA A 276 36.35 -1.24 7.57
C ALA A 276 35.83 -1.10 6.13
N GLY A 277 35.89 0.10 5.59
CA GLY A 277 35.56 0.35 4.19
C GLY A 277 34.15 -0.07 3.80
N GLU A 278 34.06 -0.82 2.71
CA GLU A 278 32.78 -1.29 2.15
C GLU A 278 32.23 -2.53 2.88
N ASP A 279 32.97 -3.15 3.81
CA ASP A 279 32.45 -4.21 4.69
C ASP A 279 31.41 -3.67 5.69
N ILE A 280 31.42 -2.35 5.96
CA ILE A 280 30.38 -1.69 6.73
C ILE A 280 29.10 -1.65 5.88
N PRO A 281 27.95 -2.12 6.40
CA PRO A 281 26.68 -2.06 5.68
C PRO A 281 26.38 -0.66 5.12
N TYR A 282 25.97 -0.59 3.87
CA TYR A 282 25.87 0.67 3.13
C TYR A 282 25.00 1.72 3.85
N PHE A 283 23.84 1.30 4.34
CA PHE A 283 22.92 2.20 5.07
C PHE A 283 23.46 2.62 6.44
N ALA A 284 24.27 1.80 7.09
CA ALA A 284 24.95 2.18 8.31
C ALA A 284 25.99 3.29 8.07
N ARG A 285 26.69 3.28 6.92
CA ARG A 285 27.60 4.35 6.50
C ARG A 285 26.88 5.67 6.27
N ILE A 286 25.63 5.62 5.74
CA ILE A 286 24.78 6.81 5.58
C ILE A 286 24.33 7.34 6.95
N ALA A 287 23.81 6.48 7.81
CA ALA A 287 23.38 6.84 9.15
C ALA A 287 24.51 7.44 10.00
N ALA A 288 25.74 6.94 9.88
CA ALA A 288 26.92 7.48 10.59
C ALA A 288 27.20 8.95 10.25
N VAL A 289 27.03 9.34 8.98
CA VAL A 289 27.17 10.76 8.55
C VAL A 289 26.05 11.61 9.14
N ALA A 290 24.82 11.12 9.04
CA ALA A 290 23.62 11.81 9.53
C ALA A 290 23.65 12.03 11.04
N ASP A 291 23.97 10.99 11.82
CA ASP A 291 24.10 11.05 13.28
C ASP A 291 25.19 12.02 13.71
N THR A 292 26.38 11.91 13.12
CA THR A 292 27.48 12.82 13.45
C THR A 292 27.15 14.27 13.11
N PHE A 293 26.48 14.51 11.99
CA PHE A 293 26.02 15.85 11.61
C PHE A 293 25.04 16.42 12.64
N ASP A 294 24.03 15.65 13.04
CA ASP A 294 23.09 16.09 14.08
C ASP A 294 23.80 16.35 15.39
N ALA A 295 24.71 15.47 15.78
CA ALA A 295 25.50 15.63 17.00
C ALA A 295 26.36 16.91 17.00
N MET A 296 26.81 17.38 15.84
CA MET A 296 27.60 18.62 15.72
C MET A 296 26.73 19.87 15.64
N THR A 297 25.55 19.79 15.06
CA THR A 297 24.67 20.94 14.81
C THR A 297 23.60 21.14 15.88
N SER A 298 23.40 20.17 16.77
CA SER A 298 22.46 20.25 17.89
C SER A 298 23.15 20.78 19.16
N LYS A 299 22.41 21.60 19.94
CA LYS A 299 22.87 22.04 21.27
C LYS A 299 22.81 20.86 22.23
N ARG A 300 23.93 20.56 22.90
CA ARG A 300 24.04 19.55 23.95
C ARG A 300 24.35 20.22 25.31
N THR A 301 24.14 19.51 26.40
CA THR A 301 24.33 20.00 27.76
C THR A 301 25.71 20.65 27.97
N TYR A 302 26.75 20.17 27.30
CA TYR A 302 28.13 20.58 27.47
C TYR A 302 28.70 21.38 26.29
N ARG A 303 27.92 21.58 25.22
CA ARG A 303 28.42 22.24 24.01
C ARG A 303 27.29 22.87 23.20
N ASP A 304 27.47 24.13 22.82
CA ASP A 304 26.62 24.76 21.82
C ASP A 304 26.82 24.14 20.43
N ALA A 305 25.83 24.33 19.56
CA ALA A 305 25.89 23.91 18.15
C ALA A 305 27.12 24.53 17.45
N LEU A 306 27.83 23.75 16.67
CA LEU A 306 28.96 24.25 15.90
C LEU A 306 28.47 25.07 14.70
N PRO A 307 29.21 26.12 14.29
CA PRO A 307 28.94 26.83 13.04
C PRO A 307 29.01 25.90 11.83
N LEU A 308 28.13 26.10 10.85
CA LEU A 308 28.00 25.24 9.69
C LEU A 308 29.34 25.02 8.95
N GLU A 309 30.14 26.08 8.78
CA GLU A 309 31.42 25.98 8.08
C GLU A 309 32.43 25.08 8.83
N VAL A 310 32.35 25.05 10.16
CA VAL A 310 33.18 24.15 10.99
C VAL A 310 32.73 22.72 10.80
N VAL A 311 31.40 22.49 10.73
CA VAL A 311 30.82 21.16 10.50
C VAL A 311 31.20 20.64 9.11
N LYS A 312 31.11 21.47 8.06
CA LYS A 312 31.54 21.10 6.70
C LYS A 312 33.04 20.70 6.66
N ALA A 313 33.89 21.54 7.25
CA ALA A 313 35.33 21.26 7.31
C ALA A 313 35.63 19.94 8.06
N GLU A 314 34.88 19.64 9.13
CA GLU A 314 35.06 18.41 9.88
C GLU A 314 34.60 17.18 9.08
N ILE A 315 33.45 17.23 8.37
CA ILE A 315 32.96 16.15 7.50
C ILE A 315 33.99 15.90 6.38
N GLU A 316 34.51 16.95 5.75
CA GLU A 316 35.52 16.84 4.70
C GLU A 316 36.82 16.21 5.22
N ARG A 317 37.31 16.66 6.38
CA ARG A 317 38.52 16.12 7.05
C ARG A 317 38.37 14.63 7.39
N CYS A 318 37.16 14.21 7.75
CA CYS A 318 36.86 12.84 8.19
C CYS A 318 36.47 11.91 7.02
N ALA A 319 36.36 12.41 5.78
CA ALA A 319 36.12 11.58 4.61
C ALA A 319 37.28 10.60 4.38
N GLY A 320 37.00 9.32 4.22
CA GLY A 320 37.98 8.25 4.08
C GLY A 320 38.56 7.74 5.42
N THR A 321 38.19 8.36 6.56
CA THR A 321 38.59 7.89 7.91
C THR A 321 37.36 7.51 8.74
N GLN A 322 36.59 8.46 9.21
CA GLN A 322 35.33 8.18 9.91
C GLN A 322 34.21 7.84 8.93
N PHE A 323 34.12 8.56 7.82
CA PHE A 323 33.02 8.47 6.85
C PHE A 323 33.45 7.84 5.54
N ASP A 324 32.52 7.17 4.88
CA ASP A 324 32.64 6.82 3.48
C ASP A 324 32.84 8.09 2.64
N PRO A 325 33.94 8.20 1.86
CA PRO A 325 34.26 9.40 1.11
C PRO A 325 33.21 9.75 0.04
N LYS A 326 32.51 8.75 -0.53
CA LYS A 326 31.45 8.96 -1.51
C LYS A 326 30.21 9.58 -0.84
N ILE A 327 29.81 9.06 0.32
CA ILE A 327 28.65 9.55 1.09
C ILE A 327 28.96 10.94 1.65
N ALA A 328 30.13 11.14 2.24
CA ALA A 328 30.57 12.45 2.74
C ALA A 328 30.54 13.52 1.66
N LYS A 329 31.00 13.21 0.44
CA LYS A 329 30.96 14.13 -0.71
C LYS A 329 29.51 14.50 -1.08
N VAL A 330 28.62 13.52 -1.20
CA VAL A 330 27.20 13.78 -1.51
C VAL A 330 26.58 14.68 -0.44
N PHE A 331 26.85 14.39 0.82
CA PHE A 331 26.29 15.21 1.90
C PHE A 331 26.86 16.64 1.93
N LEU A 332 28.16 16.84 1.66
CA LEU A 332 28.76 18.16 1.47
C LEU A 332 28.13 18.91 0.27
N ASP A 333 27.84 18.21 -0.81
CA ASP A 333 27.12 18.80 -1.95
C ASP A 333 25.72 19.26 -1.56
N ILE A 334 24.99 18.51 -0.72
CA ILE A 334 23.67 18.89 -0.16
C ILE A 334 23.84 20.15 0.71
N LEU A 335 24.79 20.16 1.62
CA LEU A 335 25.04 21.30 2.52
C LEU A 335 25.44 22.58 1.75
N ASN A 336 26.04 22.47 0.58
CA ASN A 336 26.45 23.60 -0.24
C ASN A 336 25.38 24.12 -1.19
N LYS A 337 24.53 23.24 -1.70
CA LYS A 337 23.57 23.57 -2.77
C LYS A 337 22.12 23.58 -2.30
N ASN A 338 21.79 22.77 -1.29
CA ASN A 338 20.42 22.47 -0.86
C ASN A 338 20.23 22.66 0.66
N TYR A 339 20.98 23.58 1.28
CA TYR A 339 20.94 23.78 2.73
C TYR A 339 19.54 24.11 3.29
N GLU A 340 18.67 24.69 2.47
CA GLU A 340 17.26 24.94 2.83
C GLU A 340 16.50 23.66 3.23
N GLU A 341 16.83 22.52 2.64
CA GLU A 341 16.22 21.24 3.00
C GLU A 341 16.65 20.81 4.40
N ILE A 342 17.92 21.02 4.74
CA ILE A 342 18.46 20.79 6.09
C ILE A 342 17.76 21.70 7.12
N GLN A 343 17.59 22.99 6.80
CA GLN A 343 16.93 23.93 7.68
C GLN A 343 15.47 23.55 7.95
N LYS A 344 14.74 23.12 6.93
CA LYS A 344 13.37 22.62 7.08
C LYS A 344 13.30 21.42 8.04
N ILE A 345 14.24 20.47 7.92
CA ILE A 345 14.33 19.33 8.84
C ILE A 345 14.58 19.82 10.28
N GLN A 346 15.52 20.75 10.47
CA GLN A 346 15.85 21.29 11.79
C GLN A 346 14.68 22.07 12.41
N GLU A 347 13.90 22.78 11.61
CA GLU A 347 12.70 23.50 12.07
C GLU A 347 11.56 22.56 12.43
N GLN A 348 11.36 21.51 11.62
CA GLN A 348 10.29 20.54 11.82
C GLN A 348 10.47 19.70 13.08
N TYR A 349 11.71 19.34 13.42
CA TYR A 349 12.04 18.44 14.53
C TYR A 349 12.86 19.15 15.63
N ARG A 350 12.52 20.39 15.92
CA ARG A 350 13.20 21.24 16.91
C ARG A 350 12.90 20.87 18.36
#